data_f94bb0c0ec1c4c45af28c49b6efbfb11
#
_entry.id   f94bb0c0ec1c4c45af28c49b6efbfb11
#
_cell.length_a   1.000
_cell.length_b   1.000
_cell.length_c   1.000
_cell.angle_alpha   90.00
_cell.angle_beta   90.00
_cell.angle_gamma   90.00
#
_symmetry.space_group_name_H-M   'P 1'
#
loop_
_entity.id
_entity.type
_entity.pdbx_description
1 polymer ?
#
loop_
_entity_poly.entity_id
_entity_poly.type
_entity_poly.pdbx_seq_one_letter_code
_entity_poly.pdbx_strand_id
1 'polypeptide(L)'
;MGGGIEFSPVTAVAKANVYFDGKVVSHSLLFPDGSKKTLGLIYPGSYHFGTAAAERMEIIDGACSVVLDGGSERREYRSGSAFEVPANSGFTITVEEGICQYVCSFLG
;
A
#
# COMPACT_ATOMS: atom_id res chain seq x y z
N MET A 1 9.15 -7.82 20.51
CA MET A 1 8.67 -7.55 19.90
C MET A 1 8.58 -8.18 18.78
N GLY A 2 8.19 -8.67 18.52
CA GLY A 2 7.94 -9.41 17.63
C GLY A 2 7.91 -8.96 16.50
N GLY A 3 8.25 -9.34 15.77
CA GLY A 3 8.39 -8.78 14.62
C GLY A 3 7.17 -8.60 13.87
N GLY A 4 7.10 -7.95 12.97
CA GLY A 4 6.12 -7.86 11.98
C GLY A 4 6.52 -8.71 10.82
N ILE A 5 5.90 -8.46 9.70
CA ILE A 5 6.21 -9.12 8.45
C ILE A 5 7.61 -8.72 8.02
N GLU A 6 8.40 -9.69 7.60
CA GLU A 6 9.76 -9.48 7.13
C GLU A 6 9.95 -10.14 5.77
N PHE A 7 10.83 -9.58 4.96
CA PHE A 7 11.13 -10.11 3.65
C PHE A 7 12.63 -10.29 3.49
N SER A 8 13.05 -11.48 3.04
CA SER A 8 14.46 -11.80 2.86
C SER A 8 14.60 -12.97 1.89
N PRO A 9 15.56 -12.95 0.98
CA PRO A 9 16.43 -11.82 0.64
C PRO A 9 15.74 -10.83 -0.29
N VAL A 10 16.08 -9.55 -0.15
CA VAL A 10 15.53 -8.52 -1.02
C VAL A 10 16.63 -7.49 -1.35
N THR A 11 16.41 -6.78 -2.46
CA THR A 11 17.13 -5.56 -2.77
C THR A 11 16.22 -4.39 -2.45
N ALA A 12 16.62 -3.52 -1.53
CA ALA A 12 15.85 -2.34 -1.19
C ALA A 12 16.36 -1.17 -2.02
N VAL A 13 15.44 -0.47 -2.68
CA VAL A 13 15.79 0.72 -3.44
C VAL A 13 15.83 1.89 -2.47
N ALA A 14 17.00 2.53 -2.34
CA ALA A 14 17.20 3.55 -1.31
C ALA A 14 16.36 4.80 -1.54
N LYS A 15 16.18 5.19 -2.82
CA LYS A 15 15.40 6.39 -3.12
C LYS A 15 13.92 6.10 -2.96
N ALA A 16 13.26 6.86 -2.10
CA ALA A 16 11.85 6.67 -1.85
C ALA A 16 10.98 7.12 -3.03
N ASN A 17 9.80 6.51 -3.13
CA ASN A 17 8.73 7.00 -4.00
C ASN A 17 7.91 7.96 -3.14
N VAL A 18 7.84 9.22 -3.54
CA VAL A 18 7.20 10.27 -2.74
C VAL A 18 5.99 10.80 -3.50
N TYR A 19 4.83 10.77 -2.85
CA TYR A 19 3.58 11.21 -3.43
C TYR A 19 2.93 12.24 -2.52
N PHE A 20 2.11 13.13 -3.11
CA PHE A 20 1.28 14.08 -2.36
C PHE A 20 2.11 14.90 -1.36
N ASP A 21 3.21 15.47 -1.85
CA ASP A 21 4.10 16.34 -1.06
C ASP A 21 4.62 15.63 0.20
N GLY A 22 4.90 14.33 0.11
CA GLY A 22 5.49 13.59 1.21
C GLY A 22 4.47 12.95 2.15
N LYS A 23 3.18 13.06 1.87
CA LYS A 23 2.17 12.47 2.73
C LYS A 23 1.99 10.98 2.49
N VAL A 24 2.48 10.48 1.37
CA VAL A 24 2.56 9.06 1.09
C VAL A 24 3.98 8.79 0.60
N VAL A 25 4.67 7.86 1.26
CA VAL A 25 6.06 7.52 0.94
C VAL A 25 6.20 6.02 0.94
N SER A 26 6.87 5.47 -0.07
CA SER A 26 7.15 4.04 -0.10
C SER A 26 8.56 3.78 -0.61
N HIS A 27 9.06 2.60 -0.28
CA HIS A 27 10.33 2.10 -0.84
C HIS A 27 10.05 0.80 -1.57
N SER A 28 10.71 0.62 -2.71
CA SER A 28 10.56 -0.58 -3.52
C SER A 28 11.51 -1.66 -3.02
N LEU A 29 11.00 -2.88 -2.97
CA LEU A 29 11.76 -4.09 -2.69
C LEU A 29 11.74 -4.97 -3.92
N LEU A 30 12.92 -5.42 -4.35
CA LEU A 30 13.06 -6.30 -5.49
C LEU A 30 13.47 -7.68 -4.99
N PHE A 31 12.76 -8.70 -5.47
CA PHE A 31 12.98 -10.08 -5.05
C PHE A 31 13.81 -10.83 -6.09
N PRO A 32 14.52 -11.89 -5.68
CA PRO A 32 15.34 -12.66 -6.64
C PRO A 32 14.57 -13.26 -7.82
N ASP A 33 13.25 -13.50 -7.65
CA ASP A 33 12.42 -14.07 -8.72
C ASP A 33 11.94 -13.00 -9.71
N GLY A 34 12.36 -11.74 -9.54
CA GLY A 34 11.95 -10.64 -10.40
C GLY A 34 10.69 -9.93 -9.96
N SER A 35 10.03 -10.40 -8.92
CA SER A 35 8.85 -9.71 -8.42
C SER A 35 9.23 -8.48 -7.59
N LYS A 36 8.24 -7.62 -7.36
CA LYS A 36 8.44 -6.37 -6.65
C LYS A 36 7.30 -6.16 -5.66
N LYS A 37 7.64 -5.60 -4.51
CA LYS A 37 6.67 -5.08 -3.55
C LYS A 37 7.08 -3.66 -3.17
N THR A 38 6.16 -2.91 -2.57
CA THR A 38 6.54 -1.65 -1.94
C THR A 38 6.10 -1.67 -0.49
N LEU A 39 6.91 -1.04 0.36
CA LEU A 39 6.59 -0.82 1.77
C LEU A 39 6.31 0.66 1.95
N GLY A 40 5.16 1.01 2.49
CA GLY A 40 4.78 2.41 2.52
C GLY A 40 4.16 2.90 3.80
N LEU A 41 4.17 4.20 3.90
CA LEU A 41 3.56 4.96 4.99
C LEU A 41 2.57 5.94 4.39
N ILE A 42 1.39 6.05 5.00
CA ILE A 42 0.36 7.00 4.57
C ILE A 42 -0.02 7.84 5.78
N TYR A 43 0.21 9.15 5.67
CA TYR A 43 -0.17 10.11 6.69
C TYR A 43 -1.64 10.52 6.51
N PRO A 44 -2.25 11.18 7.51
CA PRO A 44 -3.67 11.54 7.42
C PRO A 44 -4.00 12.33 6.18
N GLY A 45 -5.13 11.99 5.56
CA GLY A 45 -5.63 12.60 4.34
C GLY A 45 -6.36 11.59 3.49
N SER A 46 -6.83 12.02 2.34
CA SER A 46 -7.46 11.17 1.33
C SER A 46 -6.66 11.26 0.05
N TYR A 47 -6.37 10.09 -0.55
CA TYR A 47 -5.49 10.02 -1.71
C TYR A 47 -6.03 9.05 -2.74
N HIS A 48 -5.95 9.42 -4.01
CA HIS A 48 -6.33 8.53 -5.10
C HIS A 48 -5.08 7.96 -5.76
N PHE A 49 -5.08 6.64 -5.96
CA PHE A 49 -4.03 5.93 -6.69
C PHE A 49 -4.64 5.12 -7.82
N GLY A 50 -4.02 5.22 -8.99
CA GLY A 50 -4.37 4.37 -10.11
C GLY A 50 -3.51 3.12 -10.14
N THR A 51 -4.03 2.08 -10.80
CA THR A 51 -3.29 0.84 -11.00
C THR A 51 -3.09 0.55 -12.47
N ALA A 52 -1.91 0.05 -12.82
CA ALA A 52 -1.67 -0.56 -14.12
C ALA A 52 -1.84 -2.06 -13.98
N ALA A 53 -1.03 -2.70 -13.16
CA ALA A 53 -1.21 -4.11 -12.78
C ALA A 53 -2.16 -4.18 -11.59
N ALA A 54 -2.79 -5.33 -11.40
CA ALA A 54 -3.57 -5.58 -10.18
C ALA A 54 -2.64 -5.54 -8.96
N GLU A 55 -3.17 -5.12 -7.82
CA GLU A 55 -2.39 -4.96 -6.60
C GLU A 55 -3.11 -5.59 -5.42
N ARG A 56 -2.31 -6.13 -4.49
CA ARG A 56 -2.80 -6.53 -3.18
C ARG A 56 -2.17 -5.62 -2.13
N MET A 57 -3.02 -4.96 -1.37
CA MET A 57 -2.60 -4.04 -0.30
C MET A 57 -2.82 -4.72 1.04
N GLU A 58 -1.75 -4.92 1.79
CA GLU A 58 -1.83 -5.47 3.14
C GLU A 58 -1.55 -4.36 4.13
N ILE A 59 -2.46 -4.18 5.08
CA ILE A 59 -2.28 -3.16 6.12
C ILE A 59 -1.56 -3.83 7.29
N ILE A 60 -0.38 -3.32 7.61
CA ILE A 60 0.46 -3.92 8.63
C ILE A 60 0.46 -3.10 9.93
N ASP A 61 0.01 -1.85 9.88
CA ASP A 61 -0.15 -1.04 11.08
C ASP A 61 -1.08 0.12 10.77
N GLY A 62 -1.83 0.58 11.77
CA GLY A 62 -2.78 1.65 11.60
C GLY A 62 -4.09 1.20 10.98
N ALA A 63 -4.82 2.15 10.44
CA ALA A 63 -6.13 1.89 9.85
C ALA A 63 -6.39 2.84 8.69
N CYS A 64 -7.25 2.42 7.78
CA CYS A 64 -7.65 3.24 6.65
C CYS A 64 -9.05 2.84 6.19
N SER A 65 -9.64 3.68 5.33
CA SER A 65 -10.83 3.28 4.61
C SER A 65 -10.56 3.42 3.12
N VAL A 66 -11.23 2.59 2.31
CA VAL A 66 -10.96 2.49 0.88
C VAL A 66 -12.27 2.44 0.11
N VAL A 67 -12.31 3.18 -1.00
CA VAL A 67 -13.37 3.08 -1.99
C VAL A 67 -12.69 2.74 -3.32
N LEU A 68 -13.08 1.62 -3.93
CA LEU A 68 -12.55 1.24 -5.23
C LEU A 68 -13.20 2.10 -6.31
N ASP A 69 -12.45 2.40 -7.38
CA ASP A 69 -12.98 3.17 -8.50
C ASP A 69 -14.16 2.43 -9.13
N GLY A 70 -15.20 3.19 -9.45
CA GLY A 70 -16.43 2.62 -10.00
C GLY A 70 -17.37 2.07 -8.97
N GLY A 71 -16.93 1.94 -7.73
CA GLY A 71 -17.75 1.50 -6.62
C GLY A 71 -18.18 2.66 -5.75
N SER A 72 -19.10 2.38 -4.82
CA SER A 72 -19.55 3.39 -3.86
C SER A 72 -19.39 2.89 -2.43
N GLU A 73 -19.02 1.63 -2.25
CA GLU A 73 -18.88 1.06 -0.92
C GLU A 73 -17.56 1.44 -0.29
N ARG A 74 -17.64 2.00 0.93
CA ARG A 74 -16.46 2.36 1.70
C ARG A 74 -16.19 1.25 2.71
N ARG A 75 -15.00 0.68 2.64
CA ARG A 75 -14.61 -0.40 3.56
C ARG A 75 -13.43 0.03 4.40
N GLU A 76 -13.42 -0.43 5.63
CA GLU A 76 -12.33 -0.15 6.56
C GLU A 76 -11.40 -1.33 6.66
N TYR A 77 -10.09 -1.02 6.77
CA TYR A 77 -9.04 -2.03 6.90
C TYR A 77 -8.10 -1.62 8.02
N ARG A 78 -7.68 -2.61 8.78
CA ARG A 78 -6.79 -2.42 9.92
C ARG A 78 -5.62 -3.38 9.80
N SER A 79 -4.67 -3.26 10.73
CA SER A 79 -3.54 -4.16 10.81
C SER A 79 -4.00 -5.62 10.73
N GLY A 80 -3.41 -6.37 9.81
CA GLY A 80 -3.75 -7.77 9.58
C GLY A 80 -4.79 -8.01 8.50
N SER A 81 -5.36 -6.96 7.91
CA SER A 81 -6.32 -7.11 6.80
C SER A 81 -5.70 -6.70 5.48
N ALA A 82 -6.36 -7.06 4.39
CA ALA A 82 -5.86 -6.78 3.06
C ALA A 82 -7.03 -6.56 2.09
N PHE A 83 -6.74 -5.87 0.99
CA PHE A 83 -7.69 -5.73 -0.10
C PHE A 83 -6.94 -5.79 -1.43
N GLU A 84 -7.68 -6.11 -2.49
CA GLU A 84 -7.13 -6.18 -3.83
C GLU A 84 -7.78 -5.15 -4.73
N VAL A 85 -6.99 -4.63 -5.67
CA VAL A 85 -7.43 -3.63 -6.63
C VAL A 85 -7.18 -4.21 -8.01
N PRO A 86 -8.19 -4.20 -8.91
CA PRO A 86 -8.00 -4.73 -10.26
C PRO A 86 -6.97 -3.95 -11.06
N ALA A 87 -6.46 -4.57 -12.12
CA ALA A 87 -5.60 -3.89 -13.08
C ALA A 87 -6.40 -2.80 -13.80
N ASN A 88 -5.69 -1.75 -14.23
CA ASN A 88 -6.26 -0.65 -15.00
C ASN A 88 -7.46 -0.02 -14.30
N SER A 89 -7.32 0.19 -13.00
CA SER A 89 -8.38 0.73 -12.16
C SER A 89 -7.78 1.70 -11.16
N GLY A 90 -8.28 1.74 -9.94
CA GLY A 90 -7.75 2.61 -8.89
C GLY A 90 -8.58 2.54 -7.65
N PHE A 91 -8.17 3.34 -6.67
CA PHE A 91 -8.87 3.40 -5.38
C PHE A 91 -8.56 4.72 -4.69
N THR A 92 -9.47 5.12 -3.81
CA THR A 92 -9.23 6.26 -2.92
C THR A 92 -9.07 5.69 -1.51
N ILE A 93 -7.96 6.04 -0.88
CA ILE A 93 -7.65 5.60 0.48
C ILE A 93 -7.64 6.80 1.41
N THR A 94 -8.29 6.68 2.55
CA THR A 94 -8.39 7.74 3.55
C THR A 94 -7.82 7.24 4.87
N VAL A 95 -6.90 8.03 5.44
CA VAL A 95 -6.35 7.81 6.77
C VAL A 95 -6.79 8.99 7.62
N GLU A 96 -7.50 8.72 8.72
CA GLU A 96 -8.06 9.80 9.53
C GLU A 96 -7.11 10.27 10.60
N GLU A 97 -6.34 9.35 11.19
CA GLU A 97 -5.37 9.72 12.22
C GLU A 97 -4.23 8.71 12.22
N GLY A 98 -3.10 9.12 12.76
CA GLY A 98 -1.92 8.28 12.85
C GLY A 98 -1.30 8.04 11.50
N ILE A 99 -0.54 6.96 11.40
CA ILE A 99 0.14 6.58 10.17
C ILE A 99 -0.32 5.18 9.80
N CYS A 100 -0.81 5.02 8.58
CA CYS A 100 -1.18 3.71 8.07
C CYS A 100 0.03 3.14 7.31
N GLN A 101 0.44 1.94 7.66
CA GLN A 101 1.59 1.28 7.02
C GLN A 101 1.09 0.09 6.22
N TYR A 102 1.68 -0.11 5.04
CA TYR A 102 1.19 -1.12 4.11
C TYR A 102 2.32 -1.82 3.39
N VAL A 103 1.99 -3.01 2.89
CA VAL A 103 2.77 -3.73 1.89
C VAL A 103 1.91 -3.82 0.63
N CYS A 104 2.44 -3.35 -0.48
CA CYS A 104 1.76 -3.47 -1.76
C CYS A 104 2.47 -4.55 -2.59
N SER A 105 1.72 -5.55 -3.03
CA SER A 105 2.22 -6.60 -3.92
C SER A 105 1.60 -6.39 -5.29
N PHE A 106 2.41 -6.48 -6.33
CA PHE A 106 1.95 -6.35 -7.71
C PHE A 106 1.65 -7.74 -8.24
N LEU A 107 0.39 -7.96 -8.70
CA LEU A 107 -0.11 -9.29 -9.00
C LEU A 107 -0.05 -9.66 -10.49
N GLY A 108 0.39 -8.73 -11.32
CA GLY A 108 0.43 -9.00 -12.75
C GLY A 108 1.80 -8.98 -13.40
#